data_33eb4ae1599d2c00eabe5720be9a3aaf
#
_entry.id   33eb4ae1599d2c00eabe5720be9a3aaf
#
_cell.length_a   1.000
_cell.length_b   1.000
_cell.length_c   1.000
_cell.angle_alpha   90.00
_cell.angle_beta   90.00
_cell.angle_gamma   90.00
#
_symmetry.space_group_name_H-M   'P 1'
#
loop_
_entity.id
_entity.type
_entity.pdbx_description
1 polymer ?
#
loop_
_entity_poly.entity_id
_entity_poly.type
_entity_poly.pdbx_seq_one_letter_code
_entity_poly.pdbx_strand_id
1 'polypeptide(L)'
;MNNTNDLLKIITHDLKIESDVKLISTIDEIKYIKQWDKYIKLLGKYSINDAYIHPSRVNKPKNDIEKYLVEFTLKPESTIQLELGTNYYNNPFSSIYFILSNPFTIDNPVFNVLYKNRNMINQIPILLTKCFSHPEYFNYYNEEILNRWLSVIQYKPISFKEYKKVSQKSDDKQILIFKKYKIILKIFIDNCNEFSKEIKKYAKKYKNNDNKIVGCYHIGKTYYEHCLESHLGIKLDINKLLKWGHIELKRLVKKMRVYAQKVDSTIKSDMDFTKILDKLKNNPTQKYKSIKELEEYYKNVIKKYSNIYIKKLKFPEYEKPNLVIFSNSKLGGGYYTLNNFYLNTFNWKNMRKFTVESLVLHETIPGHHTQVHTMLNHGIRYPVLFYFHSILNGFIEGWGLFSEQLGFNQTDWDIIGQIEYEMYRTLRIIVDISLHYHGKTPDEMFNFMKDYLLMDHESIKNEIYRYVCNPGQAVSYKVGSQVFKKIININNWDTINNKNYELCNKLILDGPLPLKFLIEKYKININNFFT
;
A
#
# COMPACT_ATOMS: atom_id res chain seq x y z
N MET A 1 -2.22 9.38 -38.06
CA MET A 1 -2.54 10.15 -36.85
C MET A 1 -1.74 9.57 -35.72
N ASN A 2 -1.02 10.42 -34.96
CA ASN A 2 0.00 9.99 -34.02
C ASN A 2 -0.64 9.62 -32.66
N ASN A 3 -1.15 8.39 -32.54
CA ASN A 3 -1.95 7.94 -31.39
C ASN A 3 -1.22 7.97 -30.04
N THR A 4 0.10 7.87 -30.00
CA THR A 4 0.90 7.91 -28.77
C THR A 4 1.06 9.32 -28.21
N ASN A 5 1.30 10.30 -29.10
CA ASN A 5 1.31 11.71 -28.69
C ASN A 5 -0.06 12.17 -28.20
N ASP A 6 -1.14 11.60 -28.75
CA ASP A 6 -2.50 11.89 -28.30
C ASP A 6 -2.80 11.19 -26.97
N LEU A 7 -2.29 9.98 -26.73
CA LEU A 7 -2.41 9.29 -25.45
C LEU A 7 -1.60 10.01 -24.36
N LEU A 8 -0.35 10.38 -24.62
CA LEU A 8 0.46 11.16 -23.67
C LEU A 8 -0.10 12.58 -23.46
N LYS A 9 -0.64 13.22 -24.49
CA LYS A 9 -1.34 14.50 -24.36
C LYS A 9 -2.66 14.38 -23.59
N ILE A 10 -3.41 13.30 -23.79
CA ILE A 10 -4.61 13.00 -23.00
C ILE A 10 -4.21 12.77 -21.55
N ILE A 11 -3.18 11.96 -21.31
CA ILE A 11 -2.64 11.69 -19.97
C ILE A 11 -2.08 12.98 -19.35
N THR A 12 -1.35 13.82 -20.07
CA THR A 12 -0.74 15.05 -19.54
C THR A 12 -1.68 16.26 -19.53
N HIS A 13 -2.59 16.39 -20.47
CA HIS A 13 -3.51 17.54 -20.57
C HIS A 13 -4.71 17.41 -19.63
N ASP A 14 -5.29 16.19 -19.50
CA ASP A 14 -6.40 15.95 -18.57
C ASP A 14 -5.93 15.87 -17.10
N LEU A 15 -4.63 15.75 -16.87
CA LEU A 15 -3.95 15.80 -15.57
C LEU A 15 -3.28 17.16 -15.28
N LYS A 16 -3.53 18.20 -16.10
CA LYS A 16 -3.36 19.59 -15.67
C LYS A 16 -4.37 19.86 -14.55
N ILE A 17 -4.05 19.29 -13.42
CA ILE A 17 -4.72 19.60 -12.16
C ILE A 17 -4.13 20.93 -11.72
N GLU A 18 -4.95 21.98 -11.77
CA GLU A 18 -4.63 23.21 -11.08
C GLU A 18 -4.33 22.87 -9.62
N SER A 19 -3.14 23.17 -9.24
CA SER A 19 -2.47 23.40 -7.94
C SER A 19 -3.03 22.87 -6.61
N ASP A 20 -4.10 22.11 -6.54
CA ASP A 20 -4.64 21.60 -5.27
C ASP A 20 -4.34 20.11 -5.07
N VAL A 21 -3.12 19.86 -4.60
CA VAL A 21 -2.52 18.53 -4.33
C VAL A 21 -3.34 17.71 -3.30
N LYS A 22 -4.21 18.32 -2.53
CA LYS A 22 -5.10 17.67 -1.55
C LYS A 22 -6.17 16.75 -2.15
N LEU A 23 -6.31 16.75 -3.47
CA LEU A 23 -7.40 16.08 -4.20
C LEU A 23 -6.96 14.87 -5.05
N ILE A 24 -5.67 14.57 -5.08
CA ILE A 24 -5.06 13.79 -6.17
C ILE A 24 -5.55 12.35 -6.24
N SER A 25 -5.60 11.60 -5.14
CA SER A 25 -5.83 10.15 -5.25
C SER A 25 -7.22 9.76 -5.78
N THR A 26 -8.27 10.40 -5.32
CA THR A 26 -9.66 9.96 -5.62
C THR A 26 -10.24 10.61 -6.87
N ILE A 27 -9.83 11.86 -7.18
CA ILE A 27 -10.22 12.51 -8.43
C ILE A 27 -9.48 11.88 -9.58
N ASP A 28 -8.23 11.52 -9.36
CA ASP A 28 -7.42 10.85 -10.37
C ASP A 28 -7.95 9.46 -10.67
N GLU A 29 -8.46 8.72 -9.69
CA GLU A 29 -9.16 7.45 -9.94
C GLU A 29 -10.44 7.63 -10.73
N ILE A 30 -11.26 8.64 -10.45
CA ILE A 30 -12.49 8.92 -11.22
C ILE A 30 -12.17 9.45 -12.62
N LYS A 31 -11.17 10.33 -12.77
CA LYS A 31 -10.66 10.78 -14.08
C LYS A 31 -9.95 9.64 -14.81
N TYR A 32 -9.25 8.78 -14.07
CA TYR A 32 -8.63 7.56 -14.55
C TYR A 32 -9.65 6.62 -15.19
N ILE A 33 -10.83 6.44 -14.58
CA ILE A 33 -11.91 5.64 -15.18
C ILE A 33 -12.36 6.20 -16.53
N LYS A 34 -12.50 7.54 -16.67
CA LYS A 34 -12.80 8.18 -17.97
C LYS A 34 -11.70 7.99 -19.01
N GLN A 35 -10.46 8.10 -18.59
CA GLN A 35 -9.30 7.92 -19.46
C GLN A 35 -9.09 6.45 -19.76
N TRP A 36 -9.38 5.58 -18.81
CA TRP A 36 -9.37 4.14 -18.97
C TRP A 36 -10.38 3.67 -20.01
N ASP A 37 -11.59 4.22 -20.07
CA ASP A 37 -12.54 3.90 -21.14
C ASP A 37 -12.05 4.39 -22.52
N LYS A 38 -11.43 5.57 -22.59
CA LYS A 38 -10.75 6.03 -23.81
C LYS A 38 -9.52 5.16 -24.14
N TYR A 39 -8.77 4.75 -23.14
CA TYR A 39 -7.59 3.90 -23.26
C TYR A 39 -7.98 2.48 -23.69
N ILE A 40 -8.98 1.87 -23.06
CA ILE A 40 -9.54 0.56 -23.46
C ILE A 40 -10.16 0.62 -24.87
N LYS A 41 -10.85 1.70 -25.24
CA LYS A 41 -11.35 1.90 -26.60
C LYS A 41 -10.22 2.07 -27.62
N LEU A 42 -9.10 2.65 -27.23
CA LEU A 42 -7.88 2.72 -28.04
C LEU A 42 -7.19 1.35 -28.13
N LEU A 43 -7.04 0.65 -27.01
CA LEU A 43 -6.46 -0.70 -26.95
C LEU A 43 -7.33 -1.72 -27.68
N GLY A 44 -8.66 -1.64 -27.59
CA GLY A 44 -9.59 -2.52 -28.31
C GLY A 44 -9.55 -2.37 -29.84
N LYS A 45 -8.83 -1.38 -30.36
CA LYS A 45 -8.51 -1.23 -31.79
C LYS A 45 -7.17 -1.88 -32.20
N TYR A 46 -6.36 -2.28 -31.21
CA TYR A 46 -5.07 -2.91 -31.41
C TYR A 46 -5.11 -4.31 -30.79
N SER A 47 -4.67 -5.32 -31.55
CA SER A 47 -4.41 -6.62 -30.95
C SER A 47 -3.27 -6.49 -29.93
N ILE A 48 -3.18 -7.38 -28.94
CA ILE A 48 -2.06 -7.43 -27.99
C ILE A 48 -0.71 -7.45 -28.72
N ASN A 49 -0.67 -8.00 -29.94
CA ASN A 49 0.51 -8.01 -30.81
C ASN A 49 0.81 -6.66 -31.48
N ASP A 50 -0.16 -5.74 -31.57
CA ASP A 50 0.01 -4.42 -32.16
C ASP A 50 0.36 -3.32 -31.14
N ALA A 51 0.39 -3.66 -29.85
CA ALA A 51 0.71 -2.75 -28.75
C ALA A 51 2.20 -2.32 -28.72
N TYR A 52 2.98 -2.71 -29.70
CA TYR A 52 4.36 -2.26 -29.86
C TYR A 52 4.37 -0.80 -30.38
N ILE A 53 4.16 0.13 -29.46
CA ILE A 53 4.31 1.55 -29.76
C ILE A 53 5.81 1.86 -29.83
N HIS A 54 6.30 2.13 -31.02
CA HIS A 54 7.72 2.39 -31.27
C HIS A 54 8.19 3.60 -30.44
N PRO A 55 9.25 3.48 -29.61
CA PRO A 55 9.73 4.56 -28.72
C PRO A 55 10.04 5.90 -29.44
N SER A 56 10.34 5.87 -30.75
CA SER A 56 10.62 7.06 -31.55
C SER A 56 9.44 8.03 -31.73
N ARG A 57 8.22 7.64 -31.31
CA ARG A 57 7.01 8.48 -31.40
C ARG A 57 6.68 9.26 -30.13
N VAL A 58 7.44 9.04 -29.06
CA VAL A 58 7.27 9.76 -27.80
C VAL A 58 8.09 11.05 -27.87
N ASN A 59 7.55 12.17 -27.39
CA ASN A 59 8.32 13.41 -27.23
C ASN A 59 9.61 13.12 -26.49
N LYS A 60 10.74 13.64 -27.00
CA LYS A 60 12.06 13.38 -26.41
C LYS A 60 12.02 13.60 -24.90
N PRO A 61 12.30 12.58 -24.10
CA PRO A 61 12.35 12.72 -22.65
C PRO A 61 13.42 13.75 -22.28
N LYS A 62 13.13 14.57 -21.28
CA LYS A 62 13.97 15.70 -20.87
C LYS A 62 15.14 15.27 -19.99
N ASN A 63 15.04 14.11 -19.35
CA ASN A 63 16.04 13.56 -18.46
C ASN A 63 15.96 12.03 -18.41
N ASP A 64 16.92 11.39 -17.74
CA ASP A 64 17.00 9.92 -17.66
C ASP A 64 15.82 9.29 -16.92
N ILE A 65 15.21 9.99 -15.96
CA ILE A 65 14.03 9.51 -15.23
C ILE A 65 12.83 9.45 -16.18
N GLU A 66 12.58 10.52 -16.93
CA GLU A 66 11.50 10.55 -17.93
C GLU A 66 11.72 9.48 -18.99
N LYS A 67 12.97 9.30 -19.47
CA LYS A 67 13.34 8.26 -20.41
C LYS A 67 13.02 6.87 -19.87
N TYR A 68 13.43 6.58 -18.65
CA TYR A 68 13.16 5.30 -17.99
C TYR A 68 11.66 5.04 -17.86
N LEU A 69 10.88 6.04 -17.46
CA LEU A 69 9.43 5.91 -17.29
C LEU A 69 8.72 5.65 -18.61
N VAL A 70 9.11 6.37 -19.66
CA VAL A 70 8.55 6.18 -21.00
C VAL A 70 8.87 4.77 -21.52
N GLU A 71 10.12 4.36 -21.45
CA GLU A 71 10.57 3.02 -21.87
C GLU A 71 9.86 1.92 -21.06
N PHE A 72 9.68 2.13 -19.76
CA PHE A 72 8.96 1.18 -18.89
C PHE A 72 7.47 1.08 -19.26
N THR A 73 6.81 2.20 -19.48
CA THR A 73 5.38 2.27 -19.85
C THR A 73 5.08 1.59 -21.18
N LEU A 74 6.04 1.61 -22.10
CA LEU A 74 5.89 1.02 -23.44
C LEU A 74 6.11 -0.50 -23.48
N LYS A 75 6.47 -1.14 -22.36
CA LYS A 75 6.59 -2.60 -22.31
C LYS A 75 5.21 -3.26 -22.43
N PRO A 76 5.08 -4.38 -23.16
CA PRO A 76 3.81 -5.11 -23.28
C PRO A 76 3.24 -5.52 -21.91
N GLU A 77 4.09 -5.90 -20.98
CA GLU A 77 3.72 -6.29 -19.62
C GLU A 77 3.08 -5.14 -18.82
N SER A 78 3.44 -3.89 -19.13
CA SER A 78 2.80 -2.71 -18.52
C SER A 78 1.32 -2.62 -18.87
N THR A 79 0.96 -2.95 -20.10
CA THR A 79 -0.44 -2.99 -20.54
C THR A 79 -1.21 -4.07 -19.77
N ILE A 80 -0.64 -5.28 -19.68
CA ILE A 80 -1.24 -6.38 -18.92
C ILE A 80 -1.39 -6.00 -17.44
N GLN A 81 -0.39 -5.35 -16.86
CA GLN A 81 -0.43 -4.91 -15.46
C GLN A 81 -1.50 -3.85 -15.22
N LEU A 82 -1.71 -2.91 -16.13
CA LEU A 82 -2.77 -1.92 -16.03
C LEU A 82 -4.15 -2.56 -16.09
N GLU A 83 -4.35 -3.55 -16.94
CA GLU A 83 -5.60 -4.30 -17.06
C GLU A 83 -5.87 -5.14 -15.79
N LEU A 84 -4.85 -5.83 -15.25
CA LEU A 84 -4.92 -6.67 -14.05
C LEU A 84 -4.88 -5.88 -12.75
N GLY A 85 -4.41 -4.64 -12.76
CA GLY A 85 -4.27 -3.79 -11.57
C GLY A 85 -5.59 -3.50 -10.87
N THR A 86 -6.71 -3.72 -11.56
CA THR A 86 -8.05 -3.58 -10.99
C THR A 86 -8.48 -4.90 -10.35
N ASN A 87 -8.46 -4.96 -9.03
CA ASN A 87 -8.80 -6.13 -8.25
C ASN A 87 -9.65 -5.76 -7.03
N TYR A 88 -10.06 -6.74 -6.20
CA TYR A 88 -10.92 -6.46 -5.05
C TYR A 88 -10.31 -5.49 -4.05
N TYR A 89 -9.00 -5.38 -3.99
CA TYR A 89 -8.27 -4.48 -3.09
C TYR A 89 -8.12 -3.07 -3.71
N ASN A 90 -7.71 -3.02 -4.98
CA ASN A 90 -7.56 -1.79 -5.75
C ASN A 90 -8.64 -1.70 -6.83
N ASN A 91 -9.70 -0.97 -6.56
CA ASN A 91 -10.78 -0.77 -7.51
C ASN A 91 -11.54 0.53 -7.22
N PRO A 92 -12.23 1.07 -8.22
CA PRO A 92 -12.98 2.32 -8.07
C PRO A 92 -14.07 2.27 -7.02
N PHE A 93 -14.68 1.09 -6.76
CA PHE A 93 -15.66 0.96 -5.68
C PHE A 93 -15.01 1.14 -4.32
N SER A 94 -13.81 0.60 -4.10
CA SER A 94 -13.09 0.76 -2.83
C SER A 94 -12.77 2.22 -2.54
N SER A 95 -12.36 2.99 -3.55
CA SER A 95 -12.05 4.42 -3.41
C SER A 95 -13.29 5.26 -3.12
N ILE A 96 -14.38 5.00 -3.84
CA ILE A 96 -15.67 5.67 -3.57
C ILE A 96 -16.18 5.26 -2.20
N TYR A 97 -16.08 3.98 -1.83
CA TYR A 97 -16.44 3.49 -0.51
C TYR A 97 -15.70 4.23 0.59
N PHE A 98 -14.38 4.42 0.44
CA PHE A 98 -13.56 5.16 1.40
C PHE A 98 -14.10 6.59 1.61
N ILE A 99 -14.44 7.29 0.54
CA ILE A 99 -15.03 8.65 0.64
C ILE A 99 -16.40 8.61 1.34
N LEU A 100 -17.24 7.64 0.99
CA LEU A 100 -18.60 7.58 1.49
C LEU A 100 -18.72 6.97 2.90
N SER A 101 -17.72 6.22 3.36
CA SER A 101 -17.69 5.59 4.69
C SER A 101 -17.05 6.45 5.78
N ASN A 102 -16.38 7.53 5.39
CA ASN A 102 -15.67 8.40 6.32
C ASN A 102 -16.37 9.75 6.46
N PRO A 103 -16.95 10.08 7.63
CA PRO A 103 -17.68 11.34 7.83
C PRO A 103 -16.82 12.59 7.61
N PHE A 104 -15.49 12.51 7.82
CA PHE A 104 -14.57 13.63 7.59
C PHE A 104 -14.39 13.97 6.11
N THR A 105 -14.53 13.00 5.21
CA THR A 105 -14.35 13.22 3.78
C THR A 105 -15.54 13.92 3.13
N ILE A 106 -16.73 13.86 3.75
CA ILE A 106 -17.96 14.48 3.21
C ILE A 106 -17.85 16.01 3.14
N ASP A 107 -17.10 16.64 4.05
CA ASP A 107 -16.82 18.09 4.02
C ASP A 107 -15.62 18.46 3.12
N ASN A 108 -14.90 17.47 2.60
CA ASN A 108 -13.71 17.67 1.80
C ASN A 108 -14.08 18.09 0.35
N PRO A 109 -13.28 18.94 -0.32
CA PRO A 109 -13.42 19.22 -1.74
C PRO A 109 -13.54 17.98 -2.64
N VAL A 110 -12.90 16.86 -2.28
CA VAL A 110 -12.99 15.54 -2.97
C VAL A 110 -14.46 15.11 -3.12
N PHE A 111 -15.25 15.26 -2.08
CA PHE A 111 -16.66 14.91 -2.11
C PHE A 111 -17.46 15.74 -3.14
N ASN A 112 -17.17 17.04 -3.25
CA ASN A 112 -17.82 17.90 -4.23
C ASN A 112 -17.47 17.50 -5.68
N VAL A 113 -16.23 17.05 -5.91
CA VAL A 113 -15.82 16.55 -7.22
C VAL A 113 -16.49 15.22 -7.53
N LEU A 114 -16.56 14.32 -6.57
CA LEU A 114 -17.31 13.07 -6.70
C LEU A 114 -18.80 13.38 -7.02
N TYR A 115 -19.42 14.33 -6.33
CA TYR A 115 -20.79 14.73 -6.59
C TYR A 115 -20.99 15.30 -8.02
N LYS A 116 -20.08 16.15 -8.48
CA LYS A 116 -20.12 16.70 -9.83
C LYS A 116 -20.00 15.62 -10.91
N ASN A 117 -19.23 14.59 -10.65
CA ASN A 117 -18.94 13.50 -11.59
C ASN A 117 -19.71 12.20 -11.27
N ARG A 118 -20.73 12.24 -10.44
CA ARG A 118 -21.45 11.06 -9.91
C ARG A 118 -21.98 10.10 -10.98
N ASN A 119 -22.29 10.60 -12.18
CA ASN A 119 -22.76 9.75 -13.28
C ASN A 119 -21.67 8.79 -13.80
N MET A 120 -20.39 9.05 -13.49
CA MET A 120 -19.29 8.15 -13.86
C MET A 120 -19.32 6.86 -13.05
N ILE A 121 -19.93 6.85 -11.87
CA ILE A 121 -20.08 5.67 -11.04
C ILE A 121 -20.81 4.56 -11.82
N ASN A 122 -21.74 4.93 -12.70
CA ASN A 122 -22.48 3.98 -13.55
C ASN A 122 -21.61 3.24 -14.59
N GLN A 123 -20.40 3.70 -14.84
CA GLN A 123 -19.48 3.06 -15.78
C GLN A 123 -18.61 2.00 -15.09
N ILE A 124 -18.52 2.01 -13.75
CA ILE A 124 -17.64 1.12 -13.00
C ILE A 124 -18.02 -0.36 -13.18
N PRO A 125 -19.28 -0.79 -13.04
CA PRO A 125 -19.66 -2.19 -13.25
C PRO A 125 -19.28 -2.68 -14.65
N ILE A 126 -19.50 -1.84 -15.66
CA ILE A 126 -19.19 -2.18 -17.07
C ILE A 126 -17.70 -2.41 -17.27
N LEU A 127 -16.86 -1.53 -16.70
CA LEU A 127 -15.40 -1.64 -16.79
C LEU A 127 -14.89 -2.89 -16.06
N LEU A 128 -15.36 -3.10 -14.84
CA LEU A 128 -14.94 -4.25 -14.03
C LEU A 128 -15.40 -5.58 -14.65
N THR A 129 -16.60 -5.62 -15.23
CA THR A 129 -17.09 -6.82 -15.94
C THR A 129 -16.23 -7.16 -17.15
N LYS A 130 -15.70 -6.18 -17.88
CA LYS A 130 -14.75 -6.42 -18.98
C LYS A 130 -13.47 -7.09 -18.48
N CYS A 131 -12.95 -6.67 -17.33
CA CYS A 131 -11.79 -7.32 -16.73
C CYS A 131 -12.04 -8.82 -16.45
N PHE A 132 -13.24 -9.21 -15.98
CA PHE A 132 -13.60 -10.60 -15.74
C PHE A 132 -13.79 -11.45 -17.02
N SER A 133 -13.99 -10.83 -18.18
CA SER A 133 -14.25 -11.55 -19.43
C SER A 133 -12.99 -11.95 -20.19
N HIS A 134 -11.82 -11.49 -19.76
CA HIS A 134 -10.56 -11.78 -20.45
C HIS A 134 -10.06 -13.21 -20.11
N PRO A 135 -9.74 -14.06 -21.10
CA PRO A 135 -9.36 -15.46 -20.86
C PRO A 135 -8.13 -15.65 -19.98
N GLU A 136 -7.15 -14.74 -20.07
CA GLU A 136 -5.89 -14.81 -19.30
C GLU A 136 -6.08 -14.55 -17.81
N TYR A 137 -7.22 -13.96 -17.42
CA TYR A 137 -7.56 -13.67 -16.03
C TYR A 137 -8.22 -14.82 -15.30
N PHE A 138 -8.58 -15.89 -15.99
CA PHE A 138 -9.25 -17.05 -15.40
C PHE A 138 -8.48 -17.67 -14.23
N ASN A 139 -7.16 -17.64 -14.27
CA ASN A 139 -6.30 -18.21 -13.23
C ASN A 139 -6.11 -17.30 -12.00
N TYR A 140 -6.59 -16.04 -12.08
CA TYR A 140 -6.56 -15.08 -10.97
C TYR A 140 -7.73 -15.22 -10.02
N TYR A 141 -8.85 -15.80 -10.47
CA TYR A 141 -10.10 -15.80 -9.74
C TYR A 141 -10.45 -17.21 -9.29
N ASN A 142 -10.38 -17.42 -7.99
CA ASN A 142 -11.02 -18.53 -7.32
C ASN A 142 -12.25 -18.03 -6.55
N GLU A 143 -13.00 -18.96 -5.95
CA GLU A 143 -14.19 -18.64 -5.16
C GLU A 143 -13.90 -17.66 -4.02
N GLU A 144 -12.75 -17.79 -3.37
CA GLU A 144 -12.34 -16.90 -2.28
C GLU A 144 -12.12 -15.45 -2.75
N ILE A 145 -11.46 -15.24 -3.88
CA ILE A 145 -11.26 -13.89 -4.44
C ILE A 145 -12.60 -13.27 -4.82
N LEU A 146 -13.51 -14.04 -5.40
CA LEU A 146 -14.85 -13.56 -5.75
C LEU A 146 -15.66 -13.21 -4.50
N ASN A 147 -15.55 -14.01 -3.43
CA ASN A 147 -16.19 -13.71 -2.14
C ASN A 147 -15.59 -12.45 -1.51
N ARG A 148 -14.31 -12.19 -1.67
CA ARG A 148 -13.66 -10.94 -1.24
C ARG A 148 -14.19 -9.74 -2.02
N TRP A 149 -14.37 -9.84 -3.33
CA TRP A 149 -15.05 -8.82 -4.11
C TRP A 149 -16.44 -8.51 -3.57
N LEU A 150 -17.26 -9.54 -3.30
CA LEU A 150 -18.58 -9.36 -2.72
C LEU A 150 -18.55 -8.69 -1.33
N SER A 151 -17.50 -8.93 -0.55
CA SER A 151 -17.36 -8.33 0.78
C SER A 151 -16.96 -6.86 0.74
N VAL A 152 -16.16 -6.43 -0.24
CA VAL A 152 -15.71 -5.02 -0.37
C VAL A 152 -16.82 -4.11 -0.89
N ILE A 153 -17.77 -4.63 -1.65
CA ILE A 153 -18.92 -3.85 -2.15
C ILE A 153 -20.08 -3.80 -1.18
N GLN A 154 -19.98 -4.46 -0.01
CA GLN A 154 -20.95 -4.27 1.08
C GLN A 154 -20.68 -2.94 1.78
N TYR A 155 -21.70 -2.12 1.91
CA TYR A 155 -21.58 -0.75 2.38
C TYR A 155 -22.45 -0.47 3.62
N LYS A 156 -21.86 0.18 4.63
CA LYS A 156 -22.58 0.71 5.78
C LYS A 156 -22.68 2.24 5.65
N PRO A 157 -23.89 2.79 5.43
CA PRO A 157 -24.11 4.23 5.34
C PRO A 157 -23.71 4.97 6.62
N ILE A 158 -23.19 6.19 6.46
CA ILE A 158 -23.01 7.11 7.57
C ILE A 158 -24.37 7.72 7.92
N SER A 159 -24.69 7.79 9.20
CA SER A 159 -25.86 8.52 9.68
C SER A 159 -25.60 10.03 9.71
N PHE A 160 -26.66 10.83 9.60
CA PHE A 160 -26.54 12.28 9.73
C PHE A 160 -25.98 12.70 11.09
N LYS A 161 -26.29 11.94 12.16
CA LYS A 161 -25.77 12.15 13.51
C LYS A 161 -24.23 11.97 13.57
N GLU A 162 -23.70 10.96 12.89
CA GLU A 162 -22.25 10.73 12.81
C GLU A 162 -21.56 11.86 12.05
N TYR A 163 -22.15 12.30 10.92
CA TYR A 163 -21.63 13.42 10.14
C TYR A 163 -21.64 14.73 10.94
N LYS A 164 -22.76 15.07 11.62
CA LYS A 164 -22.84 16.29 12.46
C LYS A 164 -21.77 16.37 13.55
N LYS A 165 -21.33 15.24 14.11
CA LYS A 165 -20.30 15.22 15.16
C LYS A 165 -18.94 15.72 14.71
N VAL A 166 -18.63 15.61 13.42
CA VAL A 166 -17.29 15.92 12.87
C VAL A 166 -17.30 17.15 11.96
N SER A 167 -18.46 17.53 11.44
CA SER A 167 -18.58 18.67 10.54
C SER A 167 -18.49 20.00 11.30
N GLN A 168 -17.66 20.90 10.77
CA GLN A 168 -17.51 22.29 11.25
C GLN A 168 -18.37 23.28 10.46
N LYS A 169 -19.26 22.80 9.58
CA LYS A 169 -20.14 23.65 8.77
C LYS A 169 -21.39 24.06 9.55
N SER A 170 -22.02 25.18 9.14
CA SER A 170 -23.33 25.58 9.66
C SER A 170 -24.40 24.52 9.35
N ASP A 171 -25.45 24.46 10.16
CA ASP A 171 -26.52 23.46 10.05
C ASP A 171 -27.14 23.38 8.65
N ASP A 172 -27.43 24.52 8.01
CA ASP A 172 -28.00 24.56 6.65
C ASP A 172 -27.03 23.95 5.62
N LYS A 173 -25.72 24.25 5.75
CA LYS A 173 -24.68 23.65 4.88
C LYS A 173 -24.55 22.16 5.12
N GLN A 174 -24.60 21.71 6.37
CA GLN A 174 -24.57 20.28 6.72
C GLN A 174 -25.73 19.53 6.08
N ILE A 175 -26.95 20.08 6.17
CA ILE A 175 -28.15 19.48 5.55
C ILE A 175 -27.99 19.39 4.03
N LEU A 176 -27.51 20.45 3.39
CA LEU A 176 -27.33 20.48 1.93
C LEU A 176 -26.27 19.45 1.48
N ILE A 177 -25.14 19.40 2.18
CA ILE A 177 -24.05 18.44 1.88
C ILE A 177 -24.55 17.01 2.09
N PHE A 178 -25.28 16.75 3.16
CA PHE A 178 -25.80 15.41 3.44
C PHE A 178 -26.90 14.96 2.46
N LYS A 179 -27.68 15.90 1.88
CA LYS A 179 -28.55 15.61 0.74
C LYS A 179 -27.77 15.13 -0.48
N LYS A 180 -26.66 15.80 -0.80
CA LYS A 180 -25.75 15.38 -1.89
C LYS A 180 -25.15 13.99 -1.61
N TYR A 181 -24.74 13.73 -0.36
CA TYR A 181 -24.27 12.43 0.09
C TYR A 181 -25.28 11.32 -0.19
N LYS A 182 -26.54 11.49 0.18
CA LYS A 182 -27.60 10.50 -0.08
C LYS A 182 -27.78 10.20 -1.58
N ILE A 183 -27.63 11.21 -2.45
CA ILE A 183 -27.73 11.02 -3.91
C ILE A 183 -26.59 10.14 -4.41
N ILE A 184 -25.33 10.45 -4.04
CA ILE A 184 -24.17 9.63 -4.45
C ILE A 184 -24.29 8.22 -3.88
N LEU A 185 -24.66 8.11 -2.61
CA LEU A 185 -24.83 6.85 -1.92
C LEU A 185 -25.80 5.92 -2.64
N LYS A 186 -26.95 6.46 -3.08
CA LYS A 186 -27.91 5.67 -3.85
C LYS A 186 -27.30 5.16 -5.15
N ILE A 187 -26.69 6.04 -5.94
CA ILE A 187 -26.02 5.65 -7.20
C ILE A 187 -24.96 4.59 -6.94
N PHE A 188 -24.14 4.75 -5.90
CA PHE A 188 -23.11 3.80 -5.52
C PHE A 188 -23.69 2.43 -5.17
N ILE A 189 -24.72 2.36 -4.32
CA ILE A 189 -25.37 1.12 -3.90
C ILE A 189 -25.99 0.40 -5.11
N ASP A 190 -26.69 1.14 -5.99
CA ASP A 190 -27.32 0.57 -7.18
C ASP A 190 -26.25 -0.09 -8.09
N ASN A 191 -25.10 0.56 -8.28
CA ASN A 191 -23.99 0.01 -9.07
C ASN A 191 -23.26 -1.15 -8.37
N CYS A 192 -23.12 -1.13 -7.06
CA CYS A 192 -22.60 -2.27 -6.30
C CYS A 192 -23.50 -3.51 -6.45
N ASN A 193 -24.82 -3.31 -6.40
CA ASN A 193 -25.79 -4.38 -6.59
C ASN A 193 -25.73 -4.96 -8.01
N GLU A 194 -25.59 -4.12 -9.02
CA GLU A 194 -25.43 -4.55 -10.41
C GLU A 194 -24.16 -5.39 -10.58
N PHE A 195 -23.03 -4.86 -10.12
CA PHE A 195 -21.76 -5.57 -10.19
C PHE A 195 -21.77 -6.89 -9.38
N SER A 196 -22.46 -6.92 -8.23
CA SER A 196 -22.64 -8.13 -7.44
C SER A 196 -23.33 -9.26 -8.21
N LYS A 197 -24.31 -8.92 -9.06
CA LYS A 197 -24.99 -9.90 -9.93
C LYS A 197 -24.00 -10.48 -10.95
N GLU A 198 -23.17 -9.64 -11.55
CA GLU A 198 -22.15 -10.07 -12.51
C GLU A 198 -21.10 -10.98 -11.84
N ILE A 199 -20.56 -10.61 -10.67
CA ILE A 199 -19.63 -11.47 -9.92
C ILE A 199 -20.24 -12.84 -9.66
N LYS A 200 -21.53 -12.93 -9.26
CA LYS A 200 -22.20 -14.21 -8.99
C LYS A 200 -22.35 -15.08 -10.24
N LYS A 201 -22.50 -14.48 -11.43
CA LYS A 201 -22.49 -15.24 -12.69
C LYS A 201 -21.10 -15.86 -12.94
N TYR A 202 -20.05 -15.05 -12.75
CA TYR A 202 -18.67 -15.53 -12.90
C TYR A 202 -18.33 -16.59 -11.84
N ALA A 203 -18.72 -16.41 -10.59
CA ALA A 203 -18.50 -17.39 -9.52
C ALA A 203 -19.07 -18.78 -9.88
N LYS A 204 -20.26 -18.84 -10.49
CA LYS A 204 -20.84 -20.09 -10.99
C LYS A 204 -19.98 -20.76 -12.08
N LYS A 205 -19.40 -19.95 -12.97
CA LYS A 205 -18.52 -20.43 -14.05
C LYS A 205 -17.19 -20.98 -13.51
N TYR A 206 -16.68 -20.37 -12.42
CA TYR A 206 -15.40 -20.74 -11.82
C TYR A 206 -15.49 -21.81 -10.71
N LYS A 207 -16.69 -22.18 -10.26
CA LYS A 207 -16.91 -23.14 -9.17
C LYS A 207 -16.28 -24.51 -9.41
N ASN A 208 -16.09 -24.89 -10.68
CA ASN A 208 -15.44 -26.14 -11.07
C ASN A 208 -13.95 -25.98 -11.40
N ASN A 209 -13.39 -24.80 -11.19
CA ASN A 209 -11.98 -24.56 -11.47
C ASN A 209 -11.19 -24.79 -10.17
N ASP A 210 -10.75 -26.04 -9.97
CA ASP A 210 -9.90 -26.47 -8.84
C ASP A 210 -8.48 -25.88 -8.89
N ASN A 211 -8.32 -24.69 -9.51
CA ASN A 211 -7.02 -24.02 -9.59
C ASN A 211 -6.56 -23.63 -8.20
N LYS A 212 -5.78 -24.52 -7.58
CA LYS A 212 -5.11 -24.30 -6.30
C LYS A 212 -4.06 -23.18 -6.38
N ILE A 213 -3.52 -22.95 -7.58
CA ILE A 213 -2.51 -21.93 -7.85
C ILE A 213 -3.23 -20.67 -8.35
N VAL A 214 -3.15 -19.60 -7.58
CA VAL A 214 -3.72 -18.28 -7.91
C VAL A 214 -2.63 -17.23 -7.98
N GLY A 215 -2.86 -16.16 -8.76
CA GLY A 215 -1.90 -15.10 -8.97
C GLY A 215 -1.29 -15.13 -10.36
N CYS A 216 -0.18 -14.40 -10.57
CA CYS A 216 0.39 -14.21 -11.91
C CYS A 216 1.34 -15.32 -12.39
N TYR A 217 1.49 -16.39 -11.63
CA TYR A 217 2.35 -17.51 -12.03
C TYR A 217 2.04 -18.05 -13.43
N HIS A 218 0.75 -18.15 -13.76
CA HIS A 218 0.29 -18.66 -15.05
C HIS A 218 0.51 -17.70 -16.23
N ILE A 219 0.70 -16.41 -15.96
CA ILE A 219 1.03 -15.41 -16.99
C ILE A 219 2.51 -15.54 -17.38
N GLY A 220 3.33 -16.00 -16.45
CA GLY A 220 4.74 -16.28 -16.66
C GLY A 220 5.68 -15.43 -15.81
N LYS A 221 6.92 -15.93 -15.71
CA LYS A 221 7.96 -15.34 -14.86
C LYS A 221 8.34 -13.92 -15.29
N THR A 222 8.42 -13.67 -16.60
CA THR A 222 8.73 -12.35 -17.15
C THR A 222 7.70 -11.29 -16.74
N TYR A 223 6.42 -11.67 -16.66
CA TYR A 223 5.39 -10.78 -16.18
C TYR A 223 5.57 -10.44 -14.69
N TYR A 224 5.87 -11.44 -13.85
CA TYR A 224 6.15 -11.17 -12.44
C TYR A 224 7.39 -10.30 -12.24
N GLU A 225 8.46 -10.54 -13.02
CA GLU A 225 9.67 -9.70 -13.03
C GLU A 225 9.33 -8.24 -13.36
N HIS A 226 8.44 -8.04 -14.33
CA HIS A 226 7.93 -6.72 -14.68
C HIS A 226 7.12 -6.10 -13.53
N CYS A 227 6.20 -6.84 -12.90
CA CYS A 227 5.44 -6.37 -11.75
C CYS A 227 6.37 -5.95 -10.61
N LEU A 228 7.40 -6.74 -10.32
CA LEU A 228 8.39 -6.42 -9.30
C LEU A 228 9.16 -5.13 -9.63
N GLU A 229 9.65 -5.00 -10.88
CA GLU A 229 10.30 -3.77 -11.36
C GLU A 229 9.36 -2.56 -11.27
N SER A 230 8.06 -2.73 -11.56
CA SER A 230 7.07 -1.66 -11.49
C SER A 230 6.86 -1.10 -10.09
N HIS A 231 7.09 -1.88 -9.05
CA HIS A 231 7.00 -1.42 -7.66
C HIS A 231 8.32 -0.92 -7.09
N LEU A 232 9.44 -1.42 -7.59
CA LEU A 232 10.78 -1.09 -7.08
C LEU A 232 11.47 0.02 -7.88
N GLY A 233 11.14 0.15 -9.16
CA GLY A 233 11.89 1.01 -10.07
C GLY A 233 13.32 0.51 -10.33
N ILE A 234 13.55 -0.80 -10.18
CA ILE A 234 14.81 -1.47 -10.46
C ILE A 234 14.60 -2.96 -10.70
N LYS A 235 15.38 -3.53 -11.63
CA LYS A 235 15.44 -4.98 -11.83
C LYS A 235 16.33 -5.65 -10.80
N LEU A 236 15.88 -6.77 -10.24
CA LEU A 236 16.60 -7.57 -9.28
C LEU A 236 16.60 -9.05 -9.69
N ASP A 237 17.64 -9.77 -9.31
CA ASP A 237 17.67 -11.23 -9.42
C ASP A 237 16.75 -11.83 -8.35
N ILE A 238 15.63 -12.40 -8.79
CA ILE A 238 14.57 -12.92 -7.92
C ILE A 238 15.06 -14.08 -7.05
N ASN A 239 15.91 -14.96 -7.58
CA ASN A 239 16.43 -16.10 -6.82
C ASN A 239 17.39 -15.64 -5.70
N LYS A 240 18.24 -14.64 -5.99
CA LYS A 240 19.08 -14.02 -4.96
C LYS A 240 18.24 -13.30 -3.92
N LEU A 241 17.19 -12.59 -4.34
CA LEU A 241 16.27 -11.89 -3.45
C LEU A 241 15.54 -12.86 -2.52
N LEU A 242 15.03 -13.98 -3.05
CA LEU A 242 14.38 -15.02 -2.26
C LEU A 242 15.34 -15.65 -1.24
N LYS A 243 16.55 -15.99 -1.69
CA LYS A 243 17.60 -16.53 -0.81
C LYS A 243 17.92 -15.56 0.34
N TRP A 244 18.08 -14.28 0.00
CA TRP A 244 18.30 -13.25 1.02
C TRP A 244 17.12 -13.13 2.00
N GLY A 245 15.88 -13.19 1.51
CA GLY A 245 14.68 -13.20 2.36
C GLY A 245 14.74 -14.31 3.42
N HIS A 246 15.13 -15.52 3.04
CA HIS A 246 15.29 -16.63 3.99
C HIS A 246 16.46 -16.44 4.98
N ILE A 247 17.58 -15.88 4.53
CA ILE A 247 18.73 -15.58 5.41
C ILE A 247 18.32 -14.51 6.43
N GLU A 248 17.65 -13.47 5.98
CA GLU A 248 17.21 -12.36 6.81
C GLU A 248 16.15 -12.79 7.82
N LEU A 249 15.21 -13.64 7.42
CA LEU A 249 14.23 -14.22 8.33
C LEU A 249 14.92 -15.00 9.47
N LYS A 250 15.91 -15.84 9.14
CA LYS A 250 16.69 -16.58 10.16
C LYS A 250 17.41 -15.63 11.12
N ARG A 251 18.01 -14.54 10.60
CA ARG A 251 18.65 -13.51 11.41
C ARG A 251 17.68 -12.85 12.38
N LEU A 252 16.48 -12.50 11.89
CA LEU A 252 15.45 -11.85 12.69
C LEU A 252 14.85 -12.79 13.75
N VAL A 253 14.63 -14.06 13.41
CA VAL A 253 14.22 -15.09 14.39
C VAL A 253 15.25 -15.21 15.52
N LYS A 254 16.55 -15.23 15.19
CA LYS A 254 17.60 -15.26 16.20
C LYS A 254 17.57 -14.00 17.08
N LYS A 255 17.39 -12.82 16.47
CA LYS A 255 17.28 -11.55 17.20
C LYS A 255 16.04 -11.52 18.10
N MET A 256 14.88 -12.00 17.61
CA MET A 256 13.65 -12.11 18.41
C MET A 256 13.84 -12.98 19.64
N ARG A 257 14.51 -14.13 19.53
CA ARG A 257 14.80 -15.02 20.65
C ARG A 257 15.58 -14.30 21.77
N VAL A 258 16.61 -13.54 21.40
CA VAL A 258 17.44 -12.80 22.35
C VAL A 258 16.60 -11.78 23.13
N TYR A 259 15.78 -10.99 22.46
CA TYR A 259 14.96 -9.98 23.12
C TYR A 259 13.78 -10.58 23.88
N ALA A 260 13.19 -11.67 23.39
CA ALA A 260 12.16 -12.41 24.11
C ALA A 260 12.63 -12.93 25.46
N GLN A 261 13.89 -13.43 25.55
CA GLN A 261 14.50 -13.87 26.82
C GLN A 261 14.72 -12.70 27.80
N LYS A 262 14.99 -11.49 27.32
CA LYS A 262 15.15 -10.32 28.18
C LYS A 262 13.83 -9.89 28.85
N VAL A 263 12.71 -10.03 28.14
CA VAL A 263 11.38 -9.61 28.66
C VAL A 263 10.63 -10.73 29.40
N ASP A 264 11.02 -11.99 29.20
CA ASP A 264 10.44 -13.16 29.90
C ASP A 264 11.54 -14.21 30.15
N SER A 265 12.02 -14.28 31.39
CA SER A 265 13.07 -15.23 31.81
C SER A 265 12.67 -16.71 31.73
N THR A 266 11.38 -17.00 31.54
CA THR A 266 10.89 -18.37 31.35
C THR A 266 11.11 -18.89 29.93
N ILE A 267 11.48 -18.02 28.99
CA ILE A 267 11.82 -18.37 27.60
C ILE A 267 13.23 -18.92 27.57
N LYS A 268 13.37 -20.19 27.21
CA LYS A 268 14.69 -20.86 27.08
C LYS A 268 15.19 -20.79 25.63
N SER A 269 16.51 -20.89 25.47
CA SER A 269 17.18 -20.76 24.15
C SER A 269 16.76 -21.85 23.16
N ASP A 270 16.41 -23.03 23.62
CA ASP A 270 15.95 -24.20 22.86
C ASP A 270 14.43 -24.28 22.67
N MET A 271 13.67 -23.34 23.29
CA MET A 271 12.21 -23.31 23.16
C MET A 271 11.80 -23.16 21.71
N ASP A 272 10.76 -23.91 21.30
CA ASP A 272 10.16 -23.76 19.99
C ASP A 272 9.73 -22.30 19.72
N PHE A 273 9.94 -21.84 18.46
CA PHE A 273 9.75 -20.42 18.13
C PHE A 273 8.25 -20.02 18.21
N THR A 274 7.35 -20.92 17.83
CA THR A 274 5.91 -20.65 17.95
C THR A 274 5.48 -20.50 19.39
N LYS A 275 6.05 -21.29 20.31
CA LYS A 275 5.81 -21.14 21.77
C LYS A 275 6.35 -19.82 22.32
N ILE A 276 7.48 -19.33 21.79
CA ILE A 276 7.99 -18.00 22.15
C ILE A 276 7.00 -16.93 21.71
N LEU A 277 6.53 -16.98 20.47
CA LEU A 277 5.52 -16.05 19.96
C LEU A 277 4.24 -16.08 20.78
N ASP A 278 3.76 -17.26 21.17
CA ASP A 278 2.58 -17.41 22.03
C ASP A 278 2.77 -16.77 23.40
N LYS A 279 3.95 -16.92 24.01
CA LYS A 279 4.26 -16.23 25.29
C LYS A 279 4.26 -14.72 25.14
N LEU A 280 4.91 -14.18 24.11
CA LEU A 280 4.94 -12.75 23.84
C LEU A 280 3.52 -12.22 23.58
N LYS A 281 2.76 -12.90 22.72
CA LYS A 281 1.38 -12.55 22.37
C LYS A 281 0.45 -12.54 23.58
N ASN A 282 0.65 -13.46 24.52
CA ASN A 282 -0.24 -13.63 25.67
C ASN A 282 0.21 -12.87 26.91
N ASN A 283 1.33 -12.13 26.86
CA ASN A 283 1.78 -11.34 27.99
C ASN A 283 0.73 -10.28 28.39
N PRO A 284 0.21 -10.31 29.64
CA PRO A 284 -0.89 -9.45 30.05
C PRO A 284 -0.50 -7.96 30.10
N THR A 285 0.77 -7.62 30.30
CA THR A 285 1.25 -6.23 30.35
C THR A 285 1.17 -5.55 28.99
N GLN A 286 1.15 -6.34 27.90
CA GLN A 286 1.13 -5.87 26.54
C GLN A 286 -0.29 -5.80 25.92
N LYS A 287 -1.31 -6.21 26.68
CA LYS A 287 -2.71 -6.17 26.26
C LYS A 287 -3.38 -4.86 26.66
N TYR A 288 -4.39 -4.45 25.92
CA TYR A 288 -5.24 -3.31 26.25
C TYR A 288 -6.49 -3.77 27.01
N LYS A 289 -6.95 -2.94 27.94
CA LYS A 289 -8.19 -3.16 28.69
C LYS A 289 -9.42 -2.61 27.96
N SER A 290 -9.22 -1.62 27.07
CA SER A 290 -10.30 -0.97 26.31
C SER A 290 -9.76 -0.32 25.02
N ILE A 291 -10.68 -0.02 24.07
CA ILE A 291 -10.35 0.78 22.87
C ILE A 291 -9.89 2.19 23.30
N LYS A 292 -10.43 2.75 24.37
CA LYS A 292 -10.03 4.06 24.87
C LYS A 292 -8.56 4.06 25.33
N GLU A 293 -8.15 3.04 26.10
CA GLU A 293 -6.74 2.87 26.50
C GLU A 293 -5.82 2.73 25.29
N LEU A 294 -6.23 1.94 24.29
CA LEU A 294 -5.50 1.79 23.05
C LEU A 294 -5.34 3.13 22.32
N GLU A 295 -6.42 3.89 22.15
CA GLU A 295 -6.41 5.20 21.49
C GLU A 295 -5.49 6.19 22.22
N GLU A 296 -5.58 6.26 23.57
CA GLU A 296 -4.73 7.12 24.39
C GLU A 296 -3.25 6.72 24.28
N TYR A 297 -2.95 5.42 24.24
CA TYR A 297 -1.59 4.93 24.08
C TYR A 297 -0.99 5.36 22.72
N TYR A 298 -1.73 5.19 21.62
CA TYR A 298 -1.30 5.66 20.29
C TYR A 298 -1.08 7.18 20.25
N LYS A 299 -2.00 7.97 20.81
CA LYS A 299 -1.87 9.44 20.90
C LYS A 299 -0.60 9.86 21.66
N ASN A 300 -0.28 9.17 22.74
CA ASN A 300 0.91 9.45 23.54
C ASN A 300 2.20 9.15 22.75
N VAL A 301 2.24 8.04 22.02
CA VAL A 301 3.40 7.68 21.17
C VAL A 301 3.54 8.66 20.00
N ILE A 302 2.44 9.05 19.32
CA ILE A 302 2.46 10.08 18.28
C ILE A 302 3.00 11.40 18.84
N LYS A 303 2.54 11.83 20.02
CA LYS A 303 3.01 13.05 20.69
C LYS A 303 4.51 12.96 21.03
N LYS A 304 4.98 11.81 21.55
CA LYS A 304 6.40 11.54 21.86
C LYS A 304 7.24 11.80 20.62
N TYR A 305 6.94 11.15 19.52
CA TYR A 305 7.75 11.21 18.30
C TYR A 305 7.61 12.53 17.55
N SER A 306 6.42 13.12 17.49
CA SER A 306 6.25 14.48 16.93
C SER A 306 7.15 15.49 17.64
N ASN A 307 7.21 15.44 18.96
CA ASN A 307 8.06 16.37 19.73
C ASN A 307 9.56 16.12 19.51
N ILE A 308 9.99 14.87 19.39
CA ILE A 308 11.40 14.52 19.18
C ILE A 308 11.84 14.93 17.77
N TYR A 309 11.09 14.53 16.75
CA TYR A 309 11.53 14.62 15.36
C TYR A 309 11.37 16.00 14.74
N ILE A 310 10.34 16.79 15.10
CA ILE A 310 10.21 18.20 14.67
C ILE A 310 11.47 18.98 15.07
N LYS A 311 11.99 18.76 16.28
CA LYS A 311 13.20 19.43 16.76
C LYS A 311 14.49 18.89 16.11
N LYS A 312 14.60 17.59 15.89
CA LYS A 312 15.83 16.94 15.42
C LYS A 312 16.02 17.00 13.90
N LEU A 313 14.94 16.75 13.16
CA LEU A 313 15.01 16.71 11.70
C LEU A 313 14.97 18.09 11.06
N LYS A 314 14.73 19.17 11.84
CA LYS A 314 14.60 20.55 11.35
C LYS A 314 13.65 20.69 10.16
N PHE A 315 12.65 19.79 10.08
CA PHE A 315 11.58 19.96 9.11
C PHE A 315 10.76 21.19 9.45
N PRO A 316 10.19 21.87 8.46
CA PRO A 316 9.19 22.89 8.70
C PRO A 316 8.12 22.35 9.65
N GLU A 317 7.58 23.21 10.50
CA GLU A 317 6.54 22.85 11.45
C GLU A 317 5.28 22.46 10.66
N TYR A 318 5.06 21.17 10.52
CA TYR A 318 3.86 20.62 9.88
C TYR A 318 2.76 20.43 10.91
N GLU A 319 1.51 20.50 10.45
CA GLU A 319 0.39 20.02 11.25
C GLU A 319 0.65 18.58 11.69
N LYS A 320 0.39 18.29 12.96
CA LYS A 320 0.55 16.93 13.49
C LYS A 320 -0.50 16.02 12.85
N PRO A 321 -0.15 14.76 12.56
CA PRO A 321 -1.13 13.82 12.04
C PRO A 321 -2.24 13.58 13.05
N ASN A 322 -3.48 13.54 12.56
CA ASN A 322 -4.62 13.17 13.39
C ASN A 322 -4.72 11.65 13.48
N LEU A 323 -5.06 11.12 14.67
CA LEU A 323 -5.42 9.72 14.83
C LEU A 323 -6.92 9.54 14.61
N VAL A 324 -7.29 8.73 13.63
CA VAL A 324 -8.69 8.38 13.30
C VAL A 324 -8.92 6.90 13.57
N ILE A 325 -9.82 6.60 14.49
CA ILE A 325 -10.18 5.22 14.84
C ILE A 325 -11.33 4.75 13.95
N PHE A 326 -11.18 3.58 13.34
CA PHE A 326 -12.24 2.91 12.60
C PHE A 326 -12.26 1.40 12.87
N SER A 327 -13.30 0.70 12.43
CA SER A 327 -13.45 -0.74 12.62
C SER A 327 -13.94 -1.40 11.33
N ASN A 328 -13.10 -2.24 10.72
CA ASN A 328 -13.44 -2.98 9.50
C ASN A 328 -12.67 -4.32 9.47
N SER A 329 -13.40 -5.44 9.32
CA SER A 329 -12.81 -6.79 9.33
C SER A 329 -11.96 -7.14 8.10
N LYS A 330 -12.06 -6.36 7.03
CA LYS A 330 -11.42 -6.65 5.73
C LYS A 330 -10.22 -5.75 5.41
N LEU A 331 -9.99 -4.73 6.22
CA LEU A 331 -8.87 -3.82 6.05
C LEU A 331 -7.73 -4.13 7.02
N GLY A 332 -6.50 -3.77 6.64
CA GLY A 332 -5.31 -3.90 7.47
C GLY A 332 -5.34 -3.07 8.76
N GLY A 333 -4.31 -3.22 9.58
CA GLY A 333 -4.26 -2.63 10.93
C GLY A 333 -4.19 -1.11 10.97
N GLY A 334 -3.60 -0.46 9.96
CA GLY A 334 -3.51 1.00 9.88
C GLY A 334 -2.95 1.48 8.55
N TYR A 335 -3.21 2.74 8.22
CA TYR A 335 -2.67 3.41 7.04
C TYR A 335 -2.72 4.93 7.21
N TYR A 336 -1.85 5.64 6.48
CA TYR A 336 -1.81 7.10 6.45
C TYR A 336 -2.40 7.65 5.15
N THR A 337 -3.22 8.70 5.25
CA THR A 337 -3.65 9.51 4.11
C THR A 337 -4.21 10.86 4.56
N LEU A 338 -3.99 11.90 3.77
CA LEU A 338 -4.60 13.23 3.94
C LEU A 338 -4.49 13.79 5.38
N ASN A 339 -3.29 13.80 5.94
CA ASN A 339 -2.99 14.28 7.29
C ASN A 339 -3.59 13.42 8.44
N ASN A 340 -4.11 12.25 8.13
CA ASN A 340 -4.70 11.35 9.12
C ASN A 340 -3.98 9.99 9.13
N PHE A 341 -3.71 9.49 10.32
CA PHE A 341 -3.37 8.12 10.56
C PHE A 341 -4.64 7.36 10.96
N TYR A 342 -5.08 6.47 10.10
CA TYR A 342 -6.26 5.63 10.31
C TYR A 342 -5.84 4.33 10.99
N LEU A 343 -6.39 4.09 12.18
CA LEU A 343 -6.13 2.88 12.98
C LEU A 343 -7.37 1.99 13.00
N ASN A 344 -7.24 0.78 12.47
CA ASN A 344 -8.30 -0.21 12.47
C ASN A 344 -8.35 -0.95 13.81
N THR A 345 -9.42 -0.75 14.56
CA THR A 345 -9.61 -1.36 15.87
C THR A 345 -10.52 -2.59 15.86
N PHE A 346 -10.84 -3.15 14.68
CA PHE A 346 -11.70 -4.34 14.60
C PHE A 346 -11.18 -5.48 15.49
N ASN A 347 -9.88 -5.77 15.41
CA ASN A 347 -9.21 -6.80 16.21
C ASN A 347 -8.42 -6.23 17.41
N TRP A 348 -8.89 -5.15 18.03
CA TRP A 348 -8.16 -4.45 19.09
C TRP A 348 -7.69 -5.35 20.24
N LYS A 349 -8.44 -6.41 20.59
CA LYS A 349 -8.06 -7.39 21.62
C LYS A 349 -6.79 -8.18 21.26
N ASN A 350 -6.49 -8.29 19.96
CA ASN A 350 -5.28 -8.94 19.45
C ASN A 350 -4.12 -7.97 19.22
N MET A 351 -4.34 -6.65 19.34
CA MET A 351 -3.28 -5.65 19.26
C MET A 351 -2.44 -5.65 20.55
N ARG A 352 -1.17 -5.29 20.41
CA ARG A 352 -0.19 -5.30 21.51
C ARG A 352 0.51 -3.95 21.62
N LYS A 353 0.82 -3.52 22.85
CA LYS A 353 1.50 -2.26 23.14
C LYS A 353 2.86 -2.17 22.44
N PHE A 354 3.60 -3.26 22.42
CA PHE A 354 4.93 -3.29 21.83
C PHE A 354 4.98 -3.07 20.31
N THR A 355 3.87 -3.23 19.59
CA THR A 355 3.85 -2.96 18.14
C THR A 355 3.56 -1.51 17.77
N VAL A 356 3.12 -0.70 18.75
CA VAL A 356 2.61 0.66 18.50
C VAL A 356 3.70 1.59 18.00
N GLU A 357 4.86 1.54 18.61
CA GLU A 357 5.96 2.43 18.27
C GLU A 357 6.36 2.27 16.80
N SER A 358 6.55 1.04 16.33
CA SER A 358 6.89 0.76 14.92
C SER A 358 5.81 1.28 13.97
N LEU A 359 4.54 1.02 14.26
CA LEU A 359 3.44 1.46 13.39
C LEU A 359 3.31 3.00 13.38
N VAL A 360 3.45 3.65 14.52
CA VAL A 360 3.42 5.11 14.62
C VAL A 360 4.58 5.73 13.85
N LEU A 361 5.78 5.20 13.98
CA LEU A 361 6.95 5.68 13.22
C LEU A 361 6.77 5.51 11.71
N HIS A 362 6.12 4.42 11.27
CA HIS A 362 5.81 4.15 9.87
C HIS A 362 4.79 5.14 9.30
N GLU A 363 3.66 5.28 9.96
CA GLU A 363 2.51 6.02 9.43
C GLU A 363 2.59 7.54 9.69
N THR A 364 3.33 7.94 10.75
CA THR A 364 3.32 9.34 11.18
C THR A 364 4.70 10.01 11.00
N ILE A 365 5.30 10.50 12.05
CA ILE A 365 6.59 11.20 12.07
C ILE A 365 7.65 10.26 12.69
N PRO A 366 8.71 9.93 11.97
CA PRO A 366 9.21 10.50 10.70
C PRO A 366 8.78 9.79 9.41
N GLY A 367 7.80 8.90 9.45
CA GLY A 367 7.36 8.07 8.32
C GLY A 367 6.54 8.79 7.26
N HIS A 368 5.41 8.19 6.85
CA HIS A 368 4.59 8.67 5.73
C HIS A 368 4.09 10.10 5.88
N HIS A 369 3.69 10.52 7.08
CA HIS A 369 3.27 11.91 7.32
C HIS A 369 4.38 12.89 6.96
N THR A 370 5.58 12.67 7.46
CA THR A 370 6.75 13.53 7.16
C THR A 370 7.07 13.51 5.66
N GLN A 371 7.07 12.32 5.06
CA GLN A 371 7.35 12.14 3.63
C GLN A 371 6.37 12.94 2.76
N VAL A 372 5.06 12.78 2.98
CA VAL A 372 4.02 13.45 2.20
C VAL A 372 4.07 14.96 2.39
N HIS A 373 4.16 15.45 3.63
CA HIS A 373 4.21 16.90 3.90
C HIS A 373 5.47 17.56 3.33
N THR A 374 6.62 16.90 3.41
CA THR A 374 7.85 17.40 2.79
C THR A 374 7.69 17.53 1.29
N MET A 375 7.14 16.51 0.63
CA MET A 375 6.87 16.54 -0.80
C MET A 375 5.94 17.68 -1.20
N LEU A 376 4.84 17.86 -0.46
CA LEU A 376 3.84 18.89 -0.74
C LEU A 376 4.41 20.30 -0.57
N ASN A 377 5.15 20.56 0.51
CA ASN A 377 5.66 21.88 0.85
C ASN A 377 6.84 22.32 -0.04
N HIS A 378 7.59 21.39 -0.60
CA HIS A 378 8.68 21.69 -1.52
C HIS A 378 8.26 21.66 -2.99
N GLY A 379 6.97 21.54 -3.27
CA GLY A 379 6.44 21.56 -4.65
C GLY A 379 6.95 20.41 -5.51
N ILE A 380 7.33 19.28 -4.87
CA ILE A 380 7.77 18.08 -5.59
C ILE A 380 6.56 17.50 -6.31
N ARG A 381 6.52 17.70 -7.62
CA ARG A 381 5.46 17.19 -8.51
C ARG A 381 6.02 16.04 -9.32
N TYR A 382 5.31 14.93 -9.32
CA TYR A 382 5.68 13.77 -10.13
C TYR A 382 5.16 13.91 -11.54
N PRO A 383 5.94 13.42 -12.53
CA PRO A 383 5.38 13.09 -13.81
C PRO A 383 4.17 12.17 -13.62
N VAL A 384 3.11 12.43 -14.35
CA VAL A 384 1.85 11.68 -14.31
C VAL A 384 2.06 10.17 -14.45
N LEU A 385 3.06 9.76 -15.21
CA LEU A 385 3.44 8.35 -15.39
C LEU A 385 3.76 7.62 -14.07
N PHE A 386 4.19 8.30 -13.01
CA PHE A 386 4.40 7.70 -11.70
C PHE A 386 3.11 7.18 -11.06
N TYR A 387 1.98 7.78 -11.36
CA TYR A 387 0.69 7.34 -10.84
C TYR A 387 0.21 6.05 -11.50
N PHE A 388 0.64 5.77 -12.75
CA PHE A 388 0.24 4.56 -13.46
C PHE A 388 1.02 3.31 -13.05
N HIS A 389 2.23 3.48 -12.55
CA HIS A 389 3.14 2.34 -12.36
C HIS A 389 3.56 2.12 -10.93
N SER A 390 2.97 2.63 -9.92
CA SER A 390 3.39 2.36 -8.53
C SER A 390 4.93 2.28 -8.31
N ILE A 391 5.70 2.78 -9.29
CA ILE A 391 7.17 2.62 -9.42
C ILE A 391 7.94 3.28 -8.26
N LEU A 392 7.21 4.00 -7.44
CA LEU A 392 7.70 4.68 -6.26
C LEU A 392 7.46 3.90 -4.96
N ASN A 393 6.76 2.75 -5.02
CA ASN A 393 6.45 2.00 -3.80
C ASN A 393 7.72 1.59 -3.05
N GLY A 394 8.79 1.25 -3.76
CA GLY A 394 10.09 0.97 -3.14
C GLY A 394 10.64 2.14 -2.34
N PHE A 395 10.44 3.37 -2.80
CA PHE A 395 10.82 4.57 -2.05
C PHE A 395 9.82 4.84 -0.91
N ILE A 396 8.54 4.88 -1.21
CA ILE A 396 7.49 5.31 -0.27
C ILE A 396 7.41 4.33 0.91
N GLU A 397 7.17 3.06 0.62
CA GLU A 397 7.03 2.02 1.63
C GLU A 397 8.37 1.63 2.26
N GLY A 398 9.45 1.73 1.45
CA GLY A 398 10.80 1.54 1.95
C GLY A 398 11.18 2.57 3.01
N TRP A 399 10.80 3.83 2.83
CA TRP A 399 10.97 4.88 3.83
C TRP A 399 10.12 4.61 5.08
N GLY A 400 8.84 4.24 4.93
CA GLY A 400 7.97 3.87 6.05
C GLY A 400 8.61 2.77 6.92
N LEU A 401 9.05 1.68 6.29
CA LEU A 401 9.72 0.59 7.02
C LEU A 401 11.09 1.00 7.59
N PHE A 402 11.84 1.85 6.90
CA PHE A 402 13.10 2.39 7.41
C PHE A 402 12.86 3.25 8.64
N SER A 403 11.83 4.09 8.64
CA SER A 403 11.50 4.98 9.76
C SER A 403 11.10 4.23 11.04
N GLU A 404 10.60 3.01 10.94
CA GLU A 404 10.34 2.14 12.10
C GLU A 404 11.60 1.87 12.94
N GLN A 405 12.77 2.01 12.33
CA GLN A 405 14.06 1.79 12.99
C GLN A 405 14.64 3.07 13.59
N LEU A 406 13.96 4.18 13.45
CA LEU A 406 14.36 5.47 14.02
C LEU A 406 13.80 5.68 15.43
N GLY A 407 13.42 4.62 16.14
CA GLY A 407 12.97 4.68 17.53
C GLY A 407 14.00 5.32 18.46
N PHE A 408 13.55 5.99 19.51
CA PHE A 408 14.41 6.70 20.46
C PHE A 408 14.12 6.26 21.89
N ASN A 409 15.17 5.85 22.62
CA ASN A 409 15.05 5.30 23.99
C ASN A 409 14.02 4.15 24.04
N GLN A 410 14.22 3.16 23.16
CA GLN A 410 13.36 2.00 23.03
C GLN A 410 13.57 1.03 24.21
N THR A 411 12.48 0.49 24.70
CA THR A 411 12.49 -0.66 25.62
C THR A 411 12.75 -1.97 24.86
N ASP A 412 13.11 -3.05 25.55
CA ASP A 412 13.22 -4.36 24.92
C ASP A 412 11.88 -4.82 24.27
N TRP A 413 10.74 -4.39 24.80
CA TRP A 413 9.44 -4.61 24.20
C TRP A 413 9.25 -3.85 22.87
N ASP A 414 9.66 -2.59 22.80
CA ASP A 414 9.59 -1.80 21.56
C ASP A 414 10.45 -2.42 20.47
N ILE A 415 11.63 -2.95 20.84
CA ILE A 415 12.53 -3.68 19.93
C ILE A 415 11.88 -4.99 19.45
N ILE A 416 11.15 -5.71 20.30
CA ILE A 416 10.38 -6.89 19.90
C ILE A 416 9.33 -6.50 18.83
N GLY A 417 8.60 -5.41 19.04
CA GLY A 417 7.66 -4.90 18.06
C GLY A 417 8.30 -4.53 16.73
N GLN A 418 9.46 -3.88 16.77
CA GLN A 418 10.24 -3.55 15.58
C GLN A 418 10.68 -4.82 14.82
N ILE A 419 11.17 -5.84 15.55
CA ILE A 419 11.58 -7.11 14.94
C ILE A 419 10.37 -7.81 14.31
N GLU A 420 9.23 -7.84 14.97
CA GLU A 420 7.97 -8.41 14.45
C GLU A 420 7.58 -7.77 13.12
N TYR A 421 7.58 -6.44 13.05
CA TYR A 421 7.26 -5.71 11.83
C TYR A 421 8.31 -5.95 10.72
N GLU A 422 9.59 -6.03 11.08
CA GLU A 422 10.66 -6.34 10.12
C GLU A 422 10.58 -7.78 9.61
N MET A 423 10.24 -8.76 10.48
CA MET A 423 9.97 -10.16 10.09
C MET A 423 8.78 -10.24 9.13
N TYR A 424 7.69 -9.56 9.45
CA TYR A 424 6.51 -9.49 8.61
C TYR A 424 6.84 -9.00 7.19
N ARG A 425 7.63 -7.91 7.05
CA ARG A 425 8.04 -7.41 5.73
C ARG A 425 9.07 -8.31 5.04
N THR A 426 9.86 -9.04 5.79
CA THR A 426 10.77 -10.07 5.23
C THR A 426 10.00 -11.27 4.69
N LEU A 427 8.96 -11.71 5.40
CA LEU A 427 8.05 -12.77 4.95
C LEU A 427 7.32 -12.38 3.66
N ARG A 428 6.98 -11.09 3.47
CA ARG A 428 6.38 -10.60 2.23
C ARG A 428 7.24 -10.92 1.01
N ILE A 429 8.57 -10.78 1.10
CA ILE A 429 9.48 -11.15 0.00
C ILE A 429 9.32 -12.63 -0.34
N ILE A 430 9.38 -13.49 0.68
CA ILE A 430 9.35 -14.95 0.50
C ILE A 430 8.00 -15.37 -0.08
N VAL A 431 6.91 -14.87 0.50
CA VAL A 431 5.54 -15.26 0.13
C VAL A 431 5.18 -14.76 -1.27
N ASP A 432 5.44 -13.49 -1.57
CA ASP A 432 5.11 -12.90 -2.87
C ASP A 432 5.84 -13.61 -4.02
N ILE A 433 7.15 -13.82 -3.88
CA ILE A 433 7.94 -14.56 -4.87
C ILE A 433 7.46 -16.02 -4.99
N SER A 434 7.16 -16.66 -3.88
CA SER A 434 6.72 -18.06 -3.88
C SER A 434 5.36 -18.23 -4.59
N LEU A 435 4.41 -17.31 -4.36
CA LEU A 435 3.11 -17.31 -5.04
C LEU A 435 3.27 -17.09 -6.55
N HIS A 436 3.97 -16.03 -6.95
CA HIS A 436 3.92 -15.51 -8.31
C HIS A 436 5.01 -16.06 -9.23
N TYR A 437 6.15 -16.45 -8.68
CA TYR A 437 7.29 -16.93 -9.47
C TYR A 437 7.49 -18.44 -9.38
N HIS A 438 7.08 -19.06 -8.25
CA HIS A 438 7.21 -20.49 -8.02
C HIS A 438 5.87 -21.24 -7.99
N GLY A 439 4.72 -20.56 -8.12
CA GLY A 439 3.41 -21.17 -8.19
C GLY A 439 2.94 -21.86 -6.90
N LYS A 440 3.41 -21.36 -5.75
CA LYS A 440 2.91 -21.84 -4.46
C LYS A 440 1.48 -21.38 -4.21
N THR A 441 0.72 -22.20 -3.52
CA THR A 441 -0.67 -21.88 -3.19
C THR A 441 -0.77 -20.93 -2.00
N PRO A 442 -1.88 -20.17 -1.88
CA PRO A 442 -2.15 -19.35 -0.70
C PRO A 442 -2.14 -20.15 0.61
N ASP A 443 -2.61 -21.41 0.59
CA ASP A 443 -2.63 -22.27 1.78
C ASP A 443 -1.22 -22.72 2.20
N GLU A 444 -0.35 -23.07 1.23
CA GLU A 444 1.06 -23.34 1.53
C GLU A 444 1.73 -22.13 2.18
N MET A 445 1.46 -20.93 1.65
CA MET A 445 2.04 -19.69 2.17
C MET A 445 1.45 -19.31 3.52
N PHE A 446 0.17 -19.55 3.76
CA PHE A 446 -0.44 -19.39 5.07
C PHE A 446 0.22 -20.30 6.12
N ASN A 447 0.37 -21.59 5.80
CA ASN A 447 1.00 -22.55 6.70
C ASN A 447 2.45 -22.21 7.01
N PHE A 448 3.18 -21.64 6.05
CA PHE A 448 4.53 -21.15 6.26
C PHE A 448 4.53 -19.87 7.13
N MET A 449 3.69 -18.88 6.81
CA MET A 449 3.75 -17.54 7.42
C MET A 449 3.28 -17.50 8.87
N LYS A 450 2.27 -18.31 9.23
CA LYS A 450 1.66 -18.34 10.57
C LYS A 450 2.63 -18.69 11.69
N ASP A 451 3.70 -19.44 11.39
CA ASP A 451 4.68 -19.90 12.37
C ASP A 451 5.71 -18.83 12.75
N TYR A 452 5.67 -17.66 12.09
CA TYR A 452 6.62 -16.57 12.30
C TYR A 452 5.99 -15.26 12.77
N LEU A 453 4.65 -15.16 12.85
CA LEU A 453 3.97 -13.90 13.14
C LEU A 453 3.07 -13.98 14.36
N LEU A 454 2.96 -12.86 15.06
CA LEU A 454 2.03 -12.65 16.17
C LEU A 454 0.61 -12.31 15.70
N MET A 455 0.43 -12.09 14.38
CA MET A 455 -0.87 -11.78 13.77
C MET A 455 -1.85 -12.95 13.91
N ASP A 456 -3.14 -12.64 13.96
CA ASP A 456 -4.18 -13.65 13.89
C ASP A 456 -4.30 -14.26 12.47
N HIS A 457 -4.86 -15.46 12.40
CA HIS A 457 -4.92 -16.24 11.17
C HIS A 457 -5.72 -15.55 10.05
N GLU A 458 -6.79 -14.83 10.38
CA GLU A 458 -7.59 -14.12 9.40
C GLU A 458 -6.81 -12.94 8.80
N SER A 459 -6.07 -12.23 9.65
CA SER A 459 -5.18 -11.15 9.20
C SER A 459 -4.09 -11.67 8.27
N ILE A 460 -3.48 -12.83 8.58
CA ILE A 460 -2.48 -13.47 7.69
C ILE A 460 -3.09 -13.85 6.34
N LYS A 461 -4.28 -14.46 6.34
CA LYS A 461 -5.00 -14.80 5.10
C LYS A 461 -5.32 -13.57 4.27
N ASN A 462 -5.81 -12.50 4.91
CA ASN A 462 -6.09 -11.24 4.23
C ASN A 462 -4.85 -10.67 3.54
N GLU A 463 -3.69 -10.73 4.20
CA GLU A 463 -2.43 -10.28 3.62
C GLU A 463 -2.00 -11.14 2.42
N ILE A 464 -2.06 -12.46 2.54
CA ILE A 464 -1.70 -13.36 1.43
C ILE A 464 -2.56 -13.09 0.20
N TYR A 465 -3.89 -12.94 0.37
CA TYR A 465 -4.76 -12.62 -0.75
C TYR A 465 -4.55 -11.20 -1.30
N ARG A 466 -4.09 -10.25 -0.47
CA ARG A 466 -3.63 -8.96 -0.95
C ARG A 466 -2.40 -9.10 -1.85
N TYR A 467 -1.44 -9.95 -1.48
CA TYR A 467 -0.26 -10.23 -2.33
C TYR A 467 -0.68 -10.89 -3.63
N VAL A 468 -1.56 -11.89 -3.60
CA VAL A 468 -2.11 -12.52 -4.81
C VAL A 468 -2.62 -11.47 -5.81
N CYS A 469 -3.30 -10.43 -5.33
CA CYS A 469 -3.92 -9.41 -6.18
C CYS A 469 -2.99 -8.26 -6.59
N ASN A 470 -1.81 -8.15 -5.96
CA ASN A 470 -0.87 -7.05 -6.23
C ASN A 470 0.58 -7.56 -6.31
N PRO A 471 0.92 -8.33 -7.36
CA PRO A 471 2.23 -8.96 -7.51
C PRO A 471 3.37 -7.97 -7.40
N GLY A 472 4.37 -8.26 -6.56
CA GLY A 472 5.58 -7.44 -6.39
C GLY A 472 5.43 -6.28 -5.40
N GLN A 473 4.21 -5.82 -5.09
CA GLN A 473 4.01 -4.69 -4.18
C GLN A 473 4.53 -4.99 -2.76
N ALA A 474 4.24 -6.16 -2.25
CA ALA A 474 4.61 -6.57 -0.90
C ALA A 474 6.14 -6.59 -0.68
N VAL A 475 6.92 -6.82 -1.74
CA VAL A 475 8.39 -6.84 -1.73
C VAL A 475 8.98 -5.44 -1.54
N SER A 476 8.28 -4.40 -1.96
CA SER A 476 8.77 -3.02 -2.01
C SER A 476 9.20 -2.47 -0.64
N TYR A 477 8.53 -2.86 0.41
CA TYR A 477 8.82 -2.44 1.80
C TYR A 477 10.24 -2.77 2.23
N LYS A 478 10.58 -4.06 2.23
CA LYS A 478 11.87 -4.53 2.76
C LYS A 478 13.04 -4.19 1.84
N VAL A 479 12.85 -4.28 0.53
CA VAL A 479 13.87 -3.90 -0.45
C VAL A 479 14.15 -2.40 -0.37
N GLY A 480 13.13 -1.57 -0.38
CA GLY A 480 13.30 -0.12 -0.25
C GLY A 480 13.98 0.28 1.07
N SER A 481 13.53 -0.30 2.19
CA SER A 481 14.16 -0.05 3.50
C SER A 481 15.64 -0.43 3.51
N GLN A 482 16.01 -1.52 2.83
CA GLN A 482 17.41 -1.93 2.72
C GLN A 482 18.25 -0.92 1.91
N VAL A 483 17.69 -0.28 0.87
CA VAL A 483 18.35 0.80 0.15
C VAL A 483 18.65 1.97 1.09
N PHE A 484 17.67 2.44 1.86
CA PHE A 484 17.88 3.51 2.84
C PHE A 484 18.92 3.16 3.89
N LYS A 485 18.88 1.93 4.43
CA LYS A 485 19.90 1.44 5.37
C LYS A 485 21.31 1.52 4.80
N LYS A 486 21.51 1.10 3.55
CA LYS A 486 22.81 1.14 2.88
C LYS A 486 23.29 2.58 2.61
N ILE A 487 22.38 3.49 2.23
CA ILE A 487 22.71 4.91 1.99
C ILE A 487 23.14 5.58 3.30
N ILE A 488 22.38 5.35 4.38
CA ILE A 488 22.63 6.01 5.66
C ILE A 488 23.78 5.33 6.41
N ASN A 489 24.19 4.12 5.96
CA ASN A 489 25.27 3.32 6.53
C ASN A 489 25.12 3.10 8.04
N ILE A 490 23.89 2.83 8.50
CA ILE A 490 23.61 2.56 9.90
C ILE A 490 23.71 1.05 10.13
N ASN A 491 24.78 0.63 10.80
CA ASN A 491 24.97 -0.76 11.22
C ASN A 491 24.39 -1.02 12.63
N ASN A 492 24.23 0.04 13.44
CA ASN A 492 23.70 -0.05 14.79
C ASN A 492 22.81 1.19 15.11
N TRP A 493 21.58 0.95 15.50
CA TRP A 493 20.52 1.98 15.65
C TRP A 493 20.72 2.89 16.87
N ASP A 494 21.49 2.45 17.85
CA ASP A 494 21.77 3.21 19.07
C ASP A 494 22.68 4.44 18.83
N THR A 495 23.18 4.62 17.60
CA THR A 495 24.19 5.63 17.26
C THR A 495 23.76 6.60 16.13
N ILE A 496 22.46 6.82 15.92
CA ILE A 496 22.01 7.84 14.96
C ILE A 496 22.46 9.22 15.46
N ASN A 497 23.38 9.83 14.71
CA ASN A 497 23.91 11.15 14.98
C ASN A 497 23.27 12.23 14.10
N ASN A 498 23.57 13.51 14.36
CA ASN A 498 23.02 14.63 13.60
C ASN A 498 23.26 14.52 12.09
N LYS A 499 24.39 13.96 11.68
CA LYS A 499 24.76 13.76 10.27
C LYS A 499 23.83 12.77 9.57
N ASN A 500 23.40 11.71 10.27
CA ASN A 500 22.42 10.77 9.76
C ASN A 500 21.03 11.43 9.60
N TYR A 501 20.62 12.30 10.51
CA TYR A 501 19.35 13.04 10.38
C TYR A 501 19.37 14.03 9.22
N GLU A 502 20.49 14.72 8.99
CA GLU A 502 20.66 15.60 7.82
C GLU A 502 20.55 14.80 6.51
N LEU A 503 21.14 13.61 6.49
CA LEU A 503 21.01 12.71 5.34
C LEU A 503 19.59 12.18 5.16
N CYS A 504 18.87 11.86 6.23
CA CYS A 504 17.45 11.52 6.18
C CYS A 504 16.61 12.65 5.56
N ASN A 505 16.84 13.88 5.99
CA ASN A 505 16.19 15.06 5.41
C ASN A 505 16.45 15.18 3.92
N LYS A 506 17.73 15.07 3.53
CA LYS A 506 18.13 15.14 2.13
C LYS A 506 17.46 14.05 1.28
N LEU A 507 17.37 12.83 1.80
CA LEU A 507 16.73 11.72 1.12
C LEU A 507 15.24 11.98 0.85
N ILE A 508 14.52 12.54 1.82
CA ILE A 508 13.11 12.89 1.62
C ILE A 508 12.98 14.06 0.63
N LEU A 509 13.86 15.07 0.73
CA LEU A 509 13.87 16.23 -0.17
C LEU A 509 14.27 15.89 -1.61
N ASP A 510 15.06 14.83 -1.81
CA ASP A 510 15.35 14.29 -3.14
C ASP A 510 14.07 13.78 -3.84
N GLY A 511 13.01 13.64 -3.07
CA GLY A 511 11.69 13.21 -3.53
C GLY A 511 11.63 11.71 -3.74
N PRO A 512 10.43 11.12 -3.91
CA PRO A 512 10.36 9.73 -4.29
C PRO A 512 10.94 9.57 -5.69
N LEU A 513 11.90 8.68 -5.75
CA LEU A 513 12.58 8.26 -6.97
C LEU A 513 12.44 6.73 -7.12
N PRO A 514 12.37 6.21 -8.34
CA PRO A 514 12.62 4.79 -8.56
C PRO A 514 13.96 4.40 -7.91
N LEU A 515 14.01 3.25 -7.24
CA LEU A 515 15.20 2.87 -6.45
C LEU A 515 16.50 2.86 -7.26
N LYS A 516 16.42 2.60 -8.57
CA LYS A 516 17.58 2.67 -9.49
C LYS A 516 18.29 4.04 -9.37
N PHE A 517 17.55 5.14 -9.50
CA PHE A 517 18.14 6.48 -9.47
C PHE A 517 18.64 6.88 -8.08
N LEU A 518 17.99 6.37 -7.03
CA LEU A 518 18.47 6.57 -5.67
C LEU A 518 19.82 5.85 -5.44
N ILE A 519 19.91 4.60 -5.89
CA ILE A 519 21.13 3.77 -5.82
C ILE A 519 22.28 4.42 -6.62
N GLU A 520 22.01 4.88 -7.83
CA GLU A 520 22.99 5.56 -8.68
C GLU A 520 23.46 6.87 -8.04
N LYS A 521 22.53 7.72 -7.56
CA LYS A 521 22.84 9.00 -6.92
C LYS A 521 23.73 8.85 -5.70
N TYR A 522 23.49 7.84 -4.87
CA TYR A 522 24.25 7.57 -3.66
C TYR A 522 25.35 6.52 -3.82
N LYS A 523 25.62 6.10 -5.07
CA LYS A 523 26.69 5.16 -5.44
C LYS A 523 26.69 3.86 -4.62
N ILE A 524 25.49 3.28 -4.42
CA ILE A 524 25.31 2.03 -3.70
C ILE A 524 25.68 0.85 -4.61
N ASN A 525 26.56 -0.04 -4.13
CA ASN A 525 26.87 -1.26 -4.85
C ASN A 525 25.76 -2.30 -4.67
N ILE A 526 25.00 -2.54 -5.73
CA ILE A 526 23.87 -3.46 -5.74
C ILE A 526 24.28 -4.93 -5.60
N ASN A 527 25.52 -5.28 -6.01
CA ASN A 527 26.02 -6.66 -5.91
C ASN A 527 26.20 -7.09 -4.44
N ASN A 528 26.44 -6.14 -3.54
CA ASN A 528 26.57 -6.37 -2.10
C ASN A 528 25.24 -6.14 -1.35
N PHE A 529 24.13 -6.07 -2.09
CA PHE A 529 22.84 -5.71 -1.52
C PHE A 529 22.22 -6.87 -0.74
N PHE A 530 22.49 -8.09 -1.19
CA PHE A 530 21.93 -9.33 -0.67
C PHE A 530 22.97 -10.20 0.07
N THR A 531 24.05 -9.61 0.54
CA THR A 531 25.07 -10.30 1.36
C THR A 531 24.85 -10.08 2.84
#